data_7b8c14f0693d8798729b6697eb3a74b7
#
_entry.id   7b8c14f0693d8798729b6697eb3a74b7
#
_cell.length_a   1.000
_cell.length_b   1.000
_cell.length_c   1.000
_cell.angle_alpha   90.00
_cell.angle_beta   90.00
_cell.angle_gamma   90.00
#
_symmetry.space_group_name_H-M   'P 1'
#
loop_
_entity.id
_entity.type
_entity.pdbx_description
1 polymer ?
#
loop_
_entity_poly.entity_id
_entity_poly.type
_entity_poly.pdbx_seq_one_letter_code
_entity_poly.pdbx_strand_id
1 'polypeptide(L)'
;MERRDLLRFAASLGAGSVVSTFLSKRGDAQTSVRYEVYGRGPALFLGSPISASNSRPGGDPLAAIRQGYLDRLTDRYQVIVMDYPPTGLAAVGAVASFDPAHVCADILAVADAAGADHFAWYGYSWGGVVGLQLAARTNRLSALICGGWPPIGASYPDMAVVAQWLAERARRAEAQLMVTFYRALEQWRDEEAVSRFTCPRMTFAASGDTITTAGQTIRIGPLIAERKADLERMGWMVHVVDDVRHDLFTRPEVVVPLVRAFLDPVLLRP
;
A
#
# COMPACT_ATOMS: atom_id res chain seq x y z
N MET A 1 20.28 -21.01 -15.63
CA MET A 1 19.18 -20.73 -14.66
C MET A 1 19.84 -20.66 -13.30
N GLU A 2 20.42 -19.49 -13.00
CA GLU A 2 21.18 -19.27 -11.78
C GLU A 2 20.23 -18.82 -10.66
N ARG A 3 20.28 -19.53 -9.54
CA ARG A 3 19.59 -19.16 -8.31
C ARG A 3 20.22 -17.88 -7.78
N ARG A 4 19.41 -16.82 -7.68
CA ARG A 4 19.82 -15.53 -7.08
C ARG A 4 20.14 -15.76 -5.62
N ASP A 5 21.37 -15.42 -5.22
CA ASP A 5 21.81 -15.45 -3.83
C ASP A 5 21.01 -14.45 -3.00
N LEU A 6 20.06 -14.97 -2.24
CA LEU A 6 19.29 -14.25 -1.22
C LEU A 6 20.12 -14.25 0.06
N LEU A 7 20.85 -13.19 0.32
CA LEU A 7 21.46 -12.95 1.64
C LEU A 7 20.35 -12.53 2.63
N ARG A 8 19.92 -13.47 3.46
CA ARG A 8 19.02 -13.21 4.59
C ARG A 8 19.85 -12.85 5.82
N PHE A 9 19.73 -11.62 6.29
CA PHE A 9 20.15 -11.25 7.63
C PHE A 9 18.91 -11.19 8.54
N ALA A 10 18.77 -12.15 9.44
CA ALA A 10 17.71 -12.15 10.45
C ALA A 10 18.30 -11.72 11.80
N ALA A 11 17.76 -10.67 12.40
CA ALA A 11 17.97 -10.33 13.80
C ALA A 11 16.65 -10.53 14.55
N SER A 12 16.63 -11.40 15.55
CA SER A 12 15.45 -11.64 16.40
C SER A 12 15.39 -10.61 17.52
N LEU A 13 14.32 -9.85 17.59
CA LEU A 13 14.00 -8.93 18.69
C LEU A 13 12.68 -9.36 19.31
N GLY A 14 12.73 -9.95 20.52
CA GLY A 14 11.55 -10.24 21.34
C GLY A 14 10.57 -11.27 20.75
N ALA A 15 9.74 -11.90 21.59
CA ALA A 15 8.85 -12.98 21.17
C ALA A 15 7.93 -12.60 20.01
N GLY A 16 8.24 -13.09 18.79
CA GLY A 16 7.33 -13.11 17.64
C GLY A 16 7.62 -12.15 16.49
N SER A 17 8.67 -11.32 16.55
CA SER A 17 9.02 -10.40 15.44
C SER A 17 10.30 -10.81 14.74
N VAL A 18 10.30 -10.83 13.40
CA VAL A 18 11.50 -11.03 12.58
C VAL A 18 11.73 -9.77 11.75
N VAL A 19 12.89 -9.14 11.91
CA VAL A 19 13.36 -8.04 11.07
C VAL A 19 14.25 -8.61 9.99
N SER A 20 13.96 -8.34 8.74
CA SER A 20 14.75 -8.81 7.60
C SER A 20 14.96 -7.69 6.59
N THR A 21 16.07 -7.74 5.87
CA THR A 21 16.35 -6.82 4.77
C THR A 21 16.46 -7.65 3.49
N PHE A 22 15.74 -7.22 2.47
CA PHE A 22 15.81 -7.80 1.14
C PHE A 22 16.57 -6.87 0.21
N LEU A 23 17.44 -7.40 -0.63
CA LEU A 23 18.15 -6.67 -1.67
C LEU A 23 17.43 -6.88 -3.01
N SER A 24 16.82 -5.83 -3.54
CA SER A 24 16.26 -5.80 -4.89
C SER A 24 17.26 -5.21 -5.86
N LYS A 25 17.44 -5.83 -7.03
CA LYS A 25 18.29 -5.31 -8.10
C LYS A 25 17.42 -4.65 -9.17
N ARG A 26 17.56 -3.34 -9.32
CA ARG A 26 16.89 -2.56 -10.36
C ARG A 26 17.92 -2.10 -11.39
N GLY A 27 17.99 -2.77 -12.54
CA GLY A 27 19.07 -2.53 -13.49
C GLY A 27 20.43 -2.74 -12.83
N ASP A 28 21.31 -1.75 -12.87
CA ASP A 28 22.61 -1.77 -12.20
C ASP A 28 22.57 -1.25 -10.75
N ALA A 29 21.44 -0.69 -10.29
CA ALA A 29 21.28 -0.21 -8.92
C ALA A 29 20.72 -1.30 -8.02
N GLN A 30 21.35 -1.52 -6.86
CA GLN A 30 20.90 -2.41 -5.82
C GLN A 30 20.07 -1.61 -4.81
N THR A 31 18.76 -1.89 -4.72
CA THR A 31 17.87 -1.27 -3.74
C THR A 31 17.63 -2.26 -2.61
N SER A 32 17.91 -1.85 -1.37
CA SER A 32 17.54 -2.65 -0.21
C SER A 32 16.14 -2.25 0.26
N VAL A 33 15.25 -3.22 0.37
CA VAL A 33 13.95 -3.05 0.99
C VAL A 33 13.95 -3.76 2.33
N ARG A 34 13.83 -3.00 3.40
CA ARG A 34 13.66 -3.55 4.75
C ARG A 34 12.19 -3.91 4.95
N TYR A 35 11.94 -5.06 5.55
CA TYR A 35 10.60 -5.46 5.98
C TYR A 35 10.65 -6.12 7.36
N GLU A 36 9.52 -6.14 8.03
CA GLU A 36 9.32 -6.74 9.33
C GLU A 36 8.08 -7.63 9.28
N VAL A 37 8.12 -8.75 10.01
CA VAL A 37 7.02 -9.72 10.08
C VAL A 37 6.62 -9.89 11.54
N TYR A 38 5.32 -9.78 11.81
CA TYR A 38 4.73 -9.85 13.14
C TYR A 38 3.58 -10.86 13.18
N GLY A 39 3.42 -11.56 14.28
CA GLY A 39 2.31 -12.50 14.45
C GLY A 39 2.44 -13.76 13.60
N ARG A 40 1.33 -14.50 13.50
CA ARG A 40 1.20 -15.75 12.73
C ARG A 40 -0.22 -15.83 12.15
N GLY A 41 -0.37 -16.62 11.09
CA GLY A 41 -1.66 -16.83 10.40
C GLY A 41 -1.58 -16.44 8.93
N PRO A 42 -2.71 -16.19 8.25
CA PRO A 42 -2.72 -15.71 6.89
C PRO A 42 -1.94 -14.40 6.75
N ALA A 43 -1.16 -14.27 5.67
CA ALA A 43 -0.31 -13.12 5.46
C ALA A 43 -1.13 -11.87 5.09
N LEU A 44 -0.84 -10.75 5.76
CA LEU A 44 -1.44 -9.44 5.53
C LEU A 44 -0.33 -8.39 5.40
N PHE A 45 -0.20 -7.78 4.23
CA PHE A 45 0.64 -6.60 4.07
C PHE A 45 -0.09 -5.35 4.57
N LEU A 46 0.59 -4.57 5.40
CA LEU A 46 0.25 -3.18 5.67
C LEU A 46 1.07 -2.29 4.72
N GLY A 47 0.42 -1.79 3.68
CA GLY A 47 1.03 -0.88 2.71
C GLY A 47 1.15 0.55 3.24
N SER A 48 1.70 1.44 2.40
CA SER A 48 1.76 2.87 2.72
C SER A 48 0.37 3.42 3.13
N PRO A 49 0.34 4.43 4.02
CA PRO A 49 1.45 5.14 4.67
C PRO A 49 2.00 4.44 5.91
N ILE A 50 1.45 3.31 6.32
CA ILE A 50 1.83 2.55 7.51
C ILE A 50 3.05 1.69 7.21
N SER A 51 4.17 2.30 6.88
CA SER A 51 5.39 1.58 6.52
C SER A 51 6.32 1.33 7.71
N ALA A 52 7.24 0.38 7.56
CA ALA A 52 8.09 -0.16 8.62
C ALA A 52 9.34 0.64 8.89
N SER A 53 9.37 1.92 8.99
CA SER A 53 10.65 2.57 9.28
C SER A 53 10.79 3.04 10.72
N ASN A 54 11.38 2.22 11.57
CA ASN A 54 11.92 2.66 12.86
C ASN A 54 13.32 3.30 12.74
N SER A 55 13.91 3.32 11.55
CA SER A 55 15.29 3.74 11.32
C SER A 55 15.44 5.08 10.59
N ARG A 56 14.36 5.85 10.45
CA ARG A 56 14.48 7.21 9.86
C ARG A 56 15.23 8.13 10.80
N PRO A 57 16.22 8.89 10.33
CA PRO A 57 16.80 9.99 11.11
C PRO A 57 15.67 10.93 11.60
N GLY A 58 15.57 11.15 12.91
CA GLY A 58 14.50 11.96 13.51
C GLY A 58 13.25 11.18 13.94
N GLY A 59 13.23 9.85 13.81
CA GLY A 59 12.13 8.97 14.21
C GLY A 59 11.05 8.80 13.14
N ASP A 60 10.15 7.86 13.38
CA ASP A 60 8.99 7.60 12.52
C ASP A 60 7.73 8.22 13.14
N PRO A 61 7.17 9.30 12.55
CA PRO A 61 5.97 9.94 13.09
C PRO A 61 4.73 9.02 13.08
N LEU A 62 4.76 7.93 12.31
CA LEU A 62 3.67 6.96 12.21
C LEU A 62 3.88 5.71 13.10
N ALA A 63 4.95 5.65 13.88
CA ALA A 63 5.27 4.48 14.71
C ALA A 63 4.14 4.10 15.67
N ALA A 64 3.55 5.06 16.38
CA ALA A 64 2.43 4.81 17.30
C ALA A 64 1.17 4.35 16.56
N ILE A 65 0.90 4.91 15.38
CA ILE A 65 -0.22 4.52 14.54
C ILE A 65 -0.02 3.09 14.05
N ARG A 66 1.15 2.77 13.52
CA ARG A 66 1.51 1.42 13.11
C ARG A 66 1.38 0.43 14.25
N GLN A 67 1.88 0.77 15.45
CA GLN A 67 1.72 -0.09 16.63
C GLN A 67 0.25 -0.36 16.92
N GLY A 68 -0.62 0.64 16.81
CA GLY A 68 -2.06 0.48 16.98
C GLY A 68 -2.69 -0.53 15.99
N TYR A 69 -2.19 -0.63 14.76
CA TYR A 69 -2.59 -1.69 13.81
C TYR A 69 -2.01 -3.05 14.21
N LEU A 70 -0.73 -3.11 14.56
CA LEU A 70 -0.08 -4.35 14.96
C LEU A 70 -0.75 -4.97 16.19
N ASP A 71 -1.03 -4.19 17.23
CA ASP A 71 -1.69 -4.65 18.45
C ASP A 71 -3.08 -5.27 18.20
N ARG A 72 -3.72 -4.90 17.09
CA ARG A 72 -5.08 -5.32 16.75
C ARG A 72 -5.16 -6.35 15.63
N LEU A 73 -4.06 -6.70 14.98
CA LEU A 73 -4.06 -7.59 13.82
C LEU A 73 -3.18 -8.84 14.02
N THR A 74 -2.12 -8.75 14.83
CA THR A 74 -1.13 -9.83 14.98
C THR A 74 -1.62 -11.03 15.79
N ASP A 75 -2.77 -10.93 16.44
CA ASP A 75 -3.46 -12.04 17.10
C ASP A 75 -3.99 -13.08 16.08
N ARG A 76 -4.21 -12.70 14.83
CA ARG A 76 -4.82 -13.56 13.78
C ARG A 76 -4.06 -13.61 12.49
N TYR A 77 -3.24 -12.60 12.19
CA TYR A 77 -2.56 -12.45 10.91
C TYR A 77 -1.05 -12.45 11.08
N GLN A 78 -0.36 -12.99 10.08
CA GLN A 78 1.05 -12.69 9.86
C GLN A 78 1.12 -11.32 9.17
N VAL A 79 1.37 -10.27 9.95
CA VAL A 79 1.41 -8.89 9.46
C VAL A 79 2.80 -8.58 8.91
N ILE A 80 2.88 -8.19 7.64
CA ILE A 80 4.10 -7.80 6.95
C ILE A 80 4.06 -6.29 6.72
N VAL A 81 5.07 -5.59 7.22
CA VAL A 81 5.30 -4.17 6.97
C VAL A 81 6.65 -4.00 6.28
N MET A 82 6.80 -2.98 5.42
CA MET A 82 8.02 -2.78 4.64
C MET A 82 8.32 -1.30 4.47
N ASP A 83 9.62 -0.95 4.43
CA ASP A 83 10.08 0.41 4.16
C ASP A 83 9.90 0.76 2.69
N TYR A 84 8.69 1.24 2.34
CA TYR A 84 8.35 1.53 0.96
C TYR A 84 7.37 2.71 0.88
N PRO A 85 7.60 3.70 0.04
CA PRO A 85 8.70 3.84 -0.94
C PRO A 85 10.08 3.96 -0.30
N PRO A 86 11.17 3.64 -1.06
CA PRO A 86 12.54 3.80 -0.58
C PRO A 86 12.84 5.25 -0.20
N THR A 87 13.76 5.46 0.73
CA THR A 87 14.15 6.76 1.27
C THR A 87 15.65 7.03 1.12
N GLY A 88 16.06 8.28 1.24
CA GLY A 88 17.48 8.68 1.19
C GLY A 88 18.16 8.32 -0.13
N LEU A 89 19.39 7.78 -0.08
CA LEU A 89 20.15 7.40 -1.29
C LEU A 89 19.46 6.29 -2.11
N ALA A 90 18.73 5.39 -1.47
CA ALA A 90 17.94 4.36 -2.16
C ALA A 90 16.84 4.98 -3.02
N ALA A 91 16.22 6.09 -2.57
CA ALA A 91 15.25 6.82 -3.36
C ALA A 91 15.86 7.44 -4.61
N VAL A 92 17.05 8.02 -4.51
CA VAL A 92 17.77 8.60 -5.67
C VAL A 92 18.01 7.55 -6.74
N GLY A 93 18.48 6.36 -6.37
CA GLY A 93 18.71 5.25 -7.30
C GLY A 93 17.44 4.66 -7.88
N ALA A 94 16.30 4.84 -7.22
CA ALA A 94 15.01 4.27 -7.65
C ALA A 94 14.16 5.20 -8.54
N VAL A 95 14.46 6.50 -8.60
CA VAL A 95 13.58 7.49 -9.26
C VAL A 95 13.20 7.10 -10.69
N ALA A 96 14.15 6.69 -11.51
CA ALA A 96 13.89 6.37 -12.91
C ALA A 96 13.07 5.08 -13.12
N SER A 97 13.07 4.17 -12.15
CA SER A 97 12.42 2.86 -12.22
C SER A 97 11.28 2.69 -11.21
N PHE A 98 10.77 3.79 -10.63
CA PHE A 98 9.70 3.74 -9.66
C PHE A 98 8.32 3.81 -10.33
N ASP A 99 8.09 2.95 -11.31
CA ASP A 99 6.78 2.77 -11.94
C ASP A 99 5.97 1.65 -11.24
N PRO A 100 4.67 1.51 -11.54
CA PRO A 100 3.82 0.51 -10.92
C PRO A 100 4.30 -0.94 -11.08
N ALA A 101 4.95 -1.28 -12.20
CA ALA A 101 5.43 -2.64 -12.43
C ALA A 101 6.62 -2.99 -11.51
N HIS A 102 7.57 -2.07 -11.38
CA HIS A 102 8.71 -2.24 -10.47
C HIS A 102 8.26 -2.24 -9.00
N VAL A 103 7.32 -1.34 -8.63
CA VAL A 103 6.73 -1.32 -7.29
C VAL A 103 6.10 -2.68 -6.94
N CYS A 104 5.28 -3.23 -7.83
CA CYS A 104 4.68 -4.55 -7.62
C CYS A 104 5.73 -5.66 -7.54
N ALA A 105 6.77 -5.63 -8.38
CA ALA A 105 7.84 -6.63 -8.35
C ALA A 105 8.60 -6.63 -7.02
N ASP A 106 8.89 -5.45 -6.46
CA ASP A 106 9.54 -5.32 -5.14
C ASP A 106 8.66 -5.90 -4.02
N ILE A 107 7.35 -5.62 -4.04
CA ILE A 107 6.40 -6.15 -3.04
C ILE A 107 6.32 -7.68 -3.15
N LEU A 108 6.24 -8.23 -4.36
CA LEU A 108 6.21 -9.67 -4.57
C LEU A 108 7.51 -10.34 -4.11
N ALA A 109 8.66 -9.69 -4.30
CA ALA A 109 9.93 -10.19 -3.81
C ALA A 109 10.00 -10.19 -2.27
N VAL A 110 9.42 -9.18 -1.60
CA VAL A 110 9.26 -9.19 -0.13
C VAL A 110 8.30 -10.29 0.30
N ALA A 111 7.21 -10.53 -0.42
CA ALA A 111 6.29 -11.64 -0.14
C ALA A 111 7.01 -13.00 -0.21
N ASP A 112 7.84 -13.21 -1.25
CA ASP A 112 8.67 -14.43 -1.37
C ASP A 112 9.63 -14.58 -0.19
N ALA A 113 10.31 -13.48 0.18
CA ALA A 113 11.27 -13.48 1.29
C ALA A 113 10.60 -13.70 2.66
N ALA A 114 9.35 -13.28 2.82
CA ALA A 114 8.54 -13.48 4.01
C ALA A 114 7.81 -14.85 4.03
N GLY A 115 7.91 -15.64 2.96
CA GLY A 115 7.22 -16.94 2.84
C GLY A 115 5.71 -16.80 2.63
N ALA A 116 5.24 -15.70 2.04
CA ALA A 116 3.84 -15.42 1.80
C ALA A 116 3.48 -15.67 0.33
N ASP A 117 3.20 -16.92 -0.05
CA ASP A 117 2.81 -17.30 -1.42
C ASP A 117 1.52 -16.60 -1.85
N HIS A 118 0.56 -16.52 -0.94
CA HIS A 118 -0.66 -15.73 -1.06
C HIS A 118 -0.78 -14.77 0.13
N PHE A 119 -1.29 -13.58 -0.11
CA PHE A 119 -1.40 -12.56 0.92
C PHE A 119 -2.58 -11.61 0.69
N ALA A 120 -3.12 -11.04 1.75
CA ALA A 120 -3.99 -9.89 1.68
C ALA A 120 -3.16 -8.59 1.62
N TRP A 121 -3.68 -7.60 0.92
CA TRP A 121 -3.10 -6.27 0.88
C TRP A 121 -4.06 -5.26 1.49
N TYR A 122 -3.61 -4.50 2.47
CA TYR A 122 -4.26 -3.28 2.93
C TYR A 122 -3.33 -2.09 2.68
N GLY A 123 -3.78 -1.15 1.86
CA GLY A 123 -3.09 0.12 1.61
C GLY A 123 -4.05 1.29 1.68
N TYR A 124 -3.55 2.44 2.12
CA TYR A 124 -4.31 3.69 2.18
C TYR A 124 -3.69 4.73 1.27
N SER A 125 -4.50 5.58 0.62
CA SER A 125 -4.01 6.62 -0.29
C SER A 125 -3.16 6.01 -1.42
N TRP A 126 -1.90 6.41 -1.56
CA TRP A 126 -0.98 5.79 -2.51
C TRP A 126 -0.89 4.27 -2.34
N GLY A 127 -0.92 3.77 -1.11
CA GLY A 127 -0.98 2.31 -0.84
C GLY A 127 -2.23 1.63 -1.40
N GLY A 128 -3.36 2.35 -1.48
CA GLY A 128 -4.57 1.91 -2.18
C GLY A 128 -4.33 1.79 -3.68
N VAL A 129 -3.71 2.79 -4.31
CA VAL A 129 -3.31 2.75 -5.73
C VAL A 129 -2.39 1.56 -6.01
N VAL A 130 -1.39 1.34 -5.16
CA VAL A 130 -0.48 0.17 -5.27
C VAL A 130 -1.27 -1.14 -5.19
N GLY A 131 -2.27 -1.23 -4.31
CA GLY A 131 -3.14 -2.41 -4.21
C GLY A 131 -3.89 -2.70 -5.53
N LEU A 132 -4.41 -1.67 -6.20
CA LEU A 132 -5.02 -1.82 -7.53
C LEU A 132 -4.01 -2.32 -8.58
N GLN A 133 -2.79 -1.81 -8.52
CA GLN A 133 -1.72 -2.23 -9.43
C GLN A 133 -1.25 -3.67 -9.18
N LEU A 134 -1.23 -4.11 -7.92
CA LEU A 134 -0.97 -5.50 -7.55
C LEU A 134 -2.08 -6.42 -8.10
N ALA A 135 -3.35 -6.10 -7.84
CA ALA A 135 -4.48 -6.91 -8.30
C ALA A 135 -4.53 -7.08 -9.83
N ALA A 136 -4.02 -6.08 -10.57
CA ALA A 136 -3.93 -6.15 -12.03
C ALA A 136 -2.74 -6.99 -12.54
N ARG A 137 -1.73 -7.30 -11.70
CA ARG A 137 -0.46 -7.90 -12.12
C ARG A 137 -0.16 -9.25 -11.49
N THR A 138 -0.92 -9.66 -10.47
CA THR A 138 -0.69 -10.94 -9.80
C THR A 138 -2.00 -11.57 -9.37
N ASN A 139 -2.03 -12.91 -9.34
CA ASN A 139 -3.12 -13.70 -8.76
C ASN A 139 -2.84 -14.13 -7.31
N ARG A 140 -1.79 -13.60 -6.69
CA ARG A 140 -1.38 -13.93 -5.31
C ARG A 140 -2.17 -13.20 -4.23
N LEU A 141 -3.04 -12.25 -4.60
CA LEU A 141 -3.87 -11.55 -3.62
C LEU A 141 -5.02 -12.44 -3.13
N SER A 142 -4.98 -12.81 -1.84
CA SER A 142 -6.10 -13.45 -1.15
C SER A 142 -7.25 -12.48 -0.88
N ALA A 143 -6.93 -11.20 -0.68
CA ALA A 143 -7.88 -10.11 -0.53
C ALA A 143 -7.21 -8.75 -0.80
N LEU A 144 -8.01 -7.77 -1.22
CA LEU A 144 -7.56 -6.40 -1.47
C LEU A 144 -8.38 -5.41 -0.66
N ILE A 145 -7.70 -4.52 0.07
CA ILE A 145 -8.33 -3.38 0.75
C ILE A 145 -7.68 -2.09 0.27
N CYS A 146 -8.48 -1.23 -0.36
CA CYS A 146 -8.09 0.11 -0.80
C CYS A 146 -8.75 1.16 0.09
N GLY A 147 -8.02 1.71 1.06
CA GLY A 147 -8.48 2.84 1.87
C GLY A 147 -8.08 4.17 1.25
N GLY A 148 -8.94 5.19 1.33
CA GLY A 148 -8.62 6.56 0.95
C GLY A 148 -8.17 6.73 -0.51
N TRP A 149 -8.68 5.89 -1.41
CA TRP A 149 -8.49 6.01 -2.85
C TRP A 149 -9.67 5.35 -3.60
N PRO A 150 -10.30 6.03 -4.58
CA PRO A 150 -11.38 5.45 -5.35
C PRO A 150 -10.84 4.39 -6.33
N PRO A 151 -11.40 3.17 -6.32
CA PRO A 151 -10.96 2.12 -7.25
C PRO A 151 -11.23 2.43 -8.71
N ILE A 152 -12.22 3.27 -9.01
CA ILE A 152 -12.62 3.68 -10.36
C ILE A 152 -12.92 5.18 -10.41
N GLY A 153 -12.63 5.80 -11.55
CA GLY A 153 -12.91 7.20 -11.84
C GLY A 153 -11.90 8.19 -11.26
N ALA A 154 -10.78 7.73 -10.70
CA ALA A 154 -9.73 8.59 -10.21
C ALA A 154 -8.96 9.27 -11.34
N SER A 155 -8.62 10.56 -11.17
CA SER A 155 -7.78 11.29 -12.14
C SER A 155 -6.30 11.10 -11.81
N TYR A 156 -5.63 10.18 -12.49
CA TYR A 156 -4.19 9.98 -12.37
C TYR A 156 -3.38 11.13 -12.98
N PRO A 157 -3.80 11.78 -14.09
CA PRO A 157 -3.16 13.00 -14.57
C PRO A 157 -3.15 14.11 -13.53
N ASP A 158 -4.27 14.36 -12.82
CA ASP A 158 -4.32 15.38 -11.76
C ASP A 158 -3.39 15.03 -10.61
N MET A 159 -3.30 13.73 -10.25
CA MET A 159 -2.33 13.26 -9.25
C MET A 159 -0.88 13.43 -9.68
N ALA A 160 -0.57 13.29 -10.98
CA ALA A 160 0.77 13.57 -11.49
C ALA A 160 1.12 15.07 -11.34
N VAL A 161 0.17 15.98 -11.57
CA VAL A 161 0.34 17.42 -11.32
C VAL A 161 0.57 17.69 -9.83
N VAL A 162 -0.24 17.09 -8.95
CA VAL A 162 -0.09 17.22 -7.49
C VAL A 162 1.28 16.70 -7.04
N ALA A 163 1.70 15.52 -7.51
CA ALA A 163 3.00 14.93 -7.18
C ALA A 163 4.16 15.83 -7.63
N GLN A 164 4.08 16.39 -8.84
CA GLN A 164 5.09 17.31 -9.37
C GLN A 164 5.20 18.57 -8.49
N TRP A 165 4.06 19.18 -8.14
CA TRP A 165 4.02 20.35 -7.28
C TRP A 165 4.60 20.12 -5.88
N LEU A 166 4.32 18.93 -5.29
CA LEU A 166 4.89 18.52 -4.01
C LEU A 166 6.40 18.28 -4.12
N ALA A 167 6.87 17.65 -5.21
CA ALA A 167 8.29 17.37 -5.43
C ALA A 167 9.13 18.64 -5.54
N GLU A 168 8.63 19.65 -6.25
CA GLU A 168 9.28 20.94 -6.40
C GLU A 168 9.48 21.67 -5.05
N ARG A 169 8.53 21.51 -4.12
CA ARG A 169 8.58 22.11 -2.79
C ARG A 169 9.39 21.31 -1.78
N ALA A 170 9.25 20.01 -1.81
CA ALA A 170 9.94 19.13 -0.88
C ALA A 170 11.45 19.09 -1.11
N ARG A 171 11.90 19.28 -2.36
CA ARG A 171 13.32 19.17 -2.79
C ARG A 171 13.98 17.86 -2.31
N ARG A 172 13.21 16.75 -2.32
CA ARG A 172 13.65 15.43 -1.86
C ARG A 172 13.44 14.40 -2.96
N ALA A 173 14.34 13.43 -3.06
CA ALA A 173 14.26 12.36 -4.03
C ALA A 173 12.99 11.51 -3.86
N GLU A 174 12.53 11.32 -2.62
CA GLU A 174 11.31 10.56 -2.32
C GLU A 174 10.07 11.17 -2.96
N ALA A 175 10.00 12.50 -3.00
CA ALA A 175 8.89 13.18 -3.66
C ALA A 175 8.91 12.97 -5.18
N GLN A 176 10.10 12.87 -5.79
CA GLN A 176 10.24 12.57 -7.22
C GLN A 176 9.80 11.15 -7.59
N LEU A 177 9.88 10.20 -6.66
CA LEU A 177 9.32 8.85 -6.86
C LEU A 177 7.83 8.90 -7.18
N MET A 178 7.06 9.72 -6.46
CA MET A 178 5.62 9.86 -6.69
C MET A 178 5.32 10.44 -8.07
N VAL A 179 6.15 11.36 -8.56
CA VAL A 179 6.01 11.91 -9.93
C VAL A 179 6.17 10.80 -10.96
N THR A 180 7.23 10.00 -10.86
CA THR A 180 7.48 8.87 -11.78
C THR A 180 6.33 7.88 -11.75
N PHE A 181 5.85 7.52 -10.55
CA PHE A 181 4.76 6.58 -10.37
C PHE A 181 3.45 7.05 -11.01
N TYR A 182 3.00 8.27 -10.70
CA TYR A 182 1.72 8.77 -11.19
C TYR A 182 1.75 9.09 -12.68
N ARG A 183 2.88 9.56 -13.24
CA ARG A 183 3.03 9.74 -14.69
C ARG A 183 2.91 8.41 -15.44
N ALA A 184 3.43 7.33 -14.90
CA ALA A 184 3.28 6.01 -15.51
C ALA A 184 1.82 5.50 -15.49
N LEU A 185 0.95 6.14 -14.68
CA LEU A 185 -0.48 5.81 -14.60
C LEU A 185 -1.40 6.77 -15.37
N GLU A 186 -0.90 7.79 -16.05
CA GLU A 186 -1.74 8.76 -16.77
C GLU A 186 -2.66 8.11 -17.80
N GLN A 187 -2.25 6.97 -18.38
CA GLN A 187 -3.03 6.20 -19.36
C GLN A 187 -3.72 4.97 -18.72
N TRP A 188 -3.70 4.84 -17.39
CA TRP A 188 -4.32 3.72 -16.70
C TRP A 188 -5.85 3.79 -16.81
N ARG A 189 -6.45 2.69 -17.24
CA ARG A 189 -7.90 2.54 -17.39
C ARG A 189 -8.42 1.71 -16.24
N ASP A 190 -8.79 2.38 -15.15
CA ASP A 190 -9.15 1.73 -13.89
C ASP A 190 -10.41 0.86 -14.00
N GLU A 191 -11.49 1.33 -14.66
CA GLU A 191 -12.71 0.55 -14.82
C GLU A 191 -12.46 -0.77 -15.58
N GLU A 192 -11.65 -0.73 -16.63
CA GLU A 192 -11.29 -1.92 -17.39
C GLU A 192 -10.45 -2.89 -16.56
N ALA A 193 -9.48 -2.38 -15.81
CA ALA A 193 -8.61 -3.21 -14.98
C ALA A 193 -9.38 -3.82 -13.81
N VAL A 194 -10.16 -3.02 -13.08
CA VAL A 194 -10.91 -3.42 -11.89
C VAL A 194 -11.98 -4.47 -12.21
N SER A 195 -12.58 -4.42 -13.42
CA SER A 195 -13.56 -5.42 -13.86
C SER A 195 -12.98 -6.85 -13.97
N ARG A 196 -11.66 -6.98 -14.06
CA ARG A 196 -10.94 -8.27 -14.18
C ARG A 196 -10.42 -8.82 -12.85
N PHE A 197 -10.57 -8.08 -11.74
CA PHE A 197 -10.10 -8.54 -10.44
C PHE A 197 -10.92 -9.71 -9.95
N THR A 198 -10.26 -10.74 -9.44
CA THR A 198 -10.89 -11.98 -8.98
C THR A 198 -10.86 -12.14 -7.46
N CYS A 199 -9.93 -11.47 -6.77
CA CYS A 199 -9.87 -11.54 -5.31
C CYS A 199 -11.04 -10.79 -4.64
N PRO A 200 -11.48 -11.22 -3.44
CA PRO A 200 -12.33 -10.41 -2.57
C PRO A 200 -11.74 -9.01 -2.36
N ARG A 201 -12.57 -7.98 -2.38
CA ARG A 201 -12.09 -6.61 -2.36
C ARG A 201 -12.98 -5.64 -1.61
N MET A 202 -12.38 -4.73 -0.88
CA MET A 202 -13.04 -3.69 -0.11
C MET A 202 -12.41 -2.33 -0.40
N THR A 203 -13.23 -1.30 -0.46
CA THR A 203 -12.78 0.09 -0.43
C THR A 203 -13.49 0.87 0.67
N PHE A 204 -12.78 1.83 1.26
CA PHE A 204 -13.37 2.75 2.23
C PHE A 204 -12.68 4.10 2.19
N ALA A 205 -13.42 5.17 2.51
CA ALA A 205 -12.91 6.51 2.72
C ALA A 205 -13.78 7.30 3.69
N ALA A 206 -13.29 8.41 4.20
CA ALA A 206 -14.12 9.39 4.88
C ALA A 206 -15.01 10.12 3.87
N SER A 207 -16.26 10.43 4.24
CA SER A 207 -17.26 11.05 3.36
C SER A 207 -16.80 12.40 2.77
N GLY A 208 -16.06 13.18 3.55
CA GLY A 208 -15.53 14.47 3.14
C GLY A 208 -14.12 14.43 2.54
N ASP A 209 -13.54 13.24 2.33
CA ASP A 209 -12.16 13.08 1.85
C ASP A 209 -11.97 13.69 0.46
N THR A 210 -11.38 14.88 0.44
CA THR A 210 -11.09 15.64 -0.78
C THR A 210 -9.77 16.38 -0.60
N ILE A 211 -8.85 16.22 -1.55
CA ILE A 211 -7.56 16.89 -1.57
C ILE A 211 -7.61 18.03 -2.59
N THR A 212 -7.46 19.27 -2.14
CA THR A 212 -7.35 20.42 -3.03
C THR A 212 -5.95 21.01 -2.90
N THR A 213 -5.15 20.90 -3.96
CA THR A 213 -3.79 21.45 -4.01
C THR A 213 -3.31 21.58 -5.45
N ALA A 214 -2.36 22.46 -5.72
CA ALA A 214 -1.79 22.70 -7.06
C ALA A 214 -2.85 23.03 -8.13
N GLY A 215 -3.96 23.64 -7.75
CA GLY A 215 -5.07 23.91 -8.67
C GLY A 215 -5.91 22.68 -9.04
N GLN A 216 -5.62 21.51 -8.47
CA GLN A 216 -6.36 20.28 -8.66
C GLN A 216 -7.27 19.98 -7.46
N THR A 217 -8.39 19.29 -7.71
CA THR A 217 -9.29 18.79 -6.68
C THR A 217 -9.53 17.31 -6.88
N ILE A 218 -8.94 16.50 -6.01
CA ILE A 218 -9.05 15.05 -6.00
C ILE A 218 -10.18 14.66 -5.04
N ARG A 219 -11.32 14.27 -5.58
CA ARG A 219 -12.53 13.89 -4.83
C ARG A 219 -12.47 12.39 -4.51
N ILE A 220 -12.09 12.02 -3.31
CA ILE A 220 -11.91 10.62 -2.90
C ILE A 220 -13.21 10.07 -2.31
N GLY A 221 -13.60 10.52 -1.13
CA GLY A 221 -14.82 10.06 -0.45
C GLY A 221 -16.09 10.33 -1.25
N PRO A 222 -16.30 11.56 -1.76
CA PRO A 222 -17.46 11.85 -2.61
C PRO A 222 -17.54 10.95 -3.84
N LEU A 223 -16.42 10.69 -4.53
CA LEU A 223 -16.41 9.84 -5.72
C LEU A 223 -16.73 8.36 -5.37
N ILE A 224 -16.19 7.83 -4.27
CA ILE A 224 -16.53 6.48 -3.78
C ILE A 224 -18.03 6.40 -3.45
N ALA A 225 -18.61 7.41 -2.82
CA ALA A 225 -20.03 7.46 -2.50
C ALA A 225 -20.90 7.51 -3.76
N GLU A 226 -20.56 8.34 -4.73
CA GLU A 226 -21.24 8.46 -6.03
C GLU A 226 -21.19 7.17 -6.84
N ARG A 227 -20.03 6.47 -6.82
CA ARG A 227 -19.80 5.23 -7.59
C ARG A 227 -20.08 3.96 -6.77
N LYS A 228 -20.68 4.07 -5.58
CA LYS A 228 -20.91 2.94 -4.68
C LYS A 228 -21.65 1.79 -5.36
N ALA A 229 -22.77 2.09 -6.02
CA ALA A 229 -23.56 1.05 -6.69
C ALA A 229 -22.80 0.37 -7.85
N ASP A 230 -21.95 1.10 -8.56
CA ASP A 230 -21.10 0.54 -9.63
C ASP A 230 -20.02 -0.39 -9.02
N LEU A 231 -19.36 0.06 -7.96
CA LEU A 231 -18.37 -0.73 -7.23
C LEU A 231 -18.97 -2.01 -6.65
N GLU A 232 -20.14 -1.93 -6.02
CA GLU A 232 -20.82 -3.10 -5.47
C GLU A 232 -21.22 -4.10 -6.56
N ARG A 233 -21.68 -3.63 -7.74
CA ARG A 233 -21.91 -4.51 -8.90
C ARG A 233 -20.63 -5.16 -9.43
N MET A 234 -19.47 -4.50 -9.27
CA MET A 234 -18.16 -5.06 -9.56
C MET A 234 -17.62 -5.94 -8.44
N GLY A 235 -18.39 -6.22 -7.39
CA GLY A 235 -18.03 -7.11 -6.28
C GLY A 235 -17.14 -6.45 -5.19
N TRP A 236 -17.15 -5.14 -5.08
CA TRP A 236 -16.53 -4.44 -3.97
C TRP A 236 -17.45 -4.36 -2.76
N MET A 237 -16.89 -4.57 -1.57
CA MET A 237 -17.50 -4.09 -0.34
C MET A 237 -17.11 -2.60 -0.19
N VAL A 238 -18.10 -1.73 0.00
CA VAL A 238 -17.88 -0.27 0.01
C VAL A 238 -18.33 0.33 1.34
N HIS A 239 -17.41 0.99 2.04
CA HIS A 239 -17.71 1.73 3.26
C HIS A 239 -17.36 3.21 3.08
N VAL A 240 -18.33 4.09 3.38
CA VAL A 240 -18.12 5.51 3.50
C VAL A 240 -18.28 5.86 4.97
N VAL A 241 -17.20 6.25 5.63
CA VAL A 241 -17.20 6.60 7.05
C VAL A 241 -17.65 8.06 7.17
N ASP A 242 -18.72 8.29 7.91
CA ASP A 242 -19.20 9.64 8.15
C ASP A 242 -18.26 10.37 9.08
N ASP A 243 -17.36 11.06 8.53
CA ASP A 243 -16.40 12.03 9.08
C ASP A 243 -15.32 12.37 8.02
N VAL A 244 -14.70 13.40 8.16
CA VAL A 244 -13.45 14.07 8.05
C VAL A 244 -12.60 13.91 6.77
N ARG A 245 -11.35 13.88 6.92
CA ARG A 245 -10.26 14.21 5.98
C ARG A 245 -9.51 12.97 5.54
N HIS A 246 -8.48 13.19 4.74
CA HIS A 246 -7.60 12.16 4.19
C HIS A 246 -6.68 11.47 5.24
N ASP A 247 -7.05 11.46 6.51
CA ASP A 247 -6.24 10.94 7.62
C ASP A 247 -6.88 9.78 8.40
N LEU A 248 -7.93 9.16 7.85
CA LEU A 248 -8.65 8.08 8.52
C LEU A 248 -7.72 6.91 8.93
N PHE A 249 -6.65 6.67 8.17
CA PHE A 249 -5.62 5.67 8.51
C PHE A 249 -4.91 5.94 9.84
N THR A 250 -4.97 7.15 10.36
CA THR A 250 -4.37 7.49 11.65
C THR A 250 -5.16 6.98 12.84
N ARG A 251 -6.34 6.41 12.61
CA ARG A 251 -7.27 5.91 13.63
C ARG A 251 -7.47 4.39 13.52
N PRO A 252 -6.49 3.58 13.95
CA PRO A 252 -6.57 2.13 13.87
C PRO A 252 -7.79 1.55 14.62
N GLU A 253 -8.29 2.22 15.67
CA GLU A 253 -9.49 1.83 16.41
C GLU A 253 -10.78 1.93 15.56
N VAL A 254 -10.79 2.75 14.53
CA VAL A 254 -11.90 2.88 13.56
C VAL A 254 -11.70 1.94 12.37
N VAL A 255 -10.48 1.92 11.83
CA VAL A 255 -10.19 1.21 10.58
C VAL A 255 -10.05 -0.30 10.78
N VAL A 256 -9.39 -0.75 11.84
CA VAL A 256 -9.16 -2.19 12.03
C VAL A 256 -10.46 -2.99 12.17
N PRO A 257 -11.51 -2.52 12.85
CA PRO A 257 -12.80 -3.24 12.84
C PRO A 257 -13.37 -3.46 11.43
N LEU A 258 -13.26 -2.48 10.52
CA LEU A 258 -13.68 -2.64 9.12
C LEU A 258 -12.82 -3.68 8.39
N VAL A 259 -11.50 -3.59 8.57
CA VAL A 259 -10.54 -4.54 7.99
C VAL A 259 -10.83 -5.96 8.46
N ARG A 260 -11.04 -6.18 9.76
CA ARG A 260 -11.35 -7.50 10.33
C ARG A 260 -12.70 -8.02 9.87
N ALA A 261 -13.72 -7.19 9.88
CA ALA A 261 -15.07 -7.60 9.42
C ALA A 261 -15.05 -8.10 7.97
N PHE A 262 -14.15 -7.57 7.15
CA PHE A 262 -13.93 -8.02 5.79
C PHE A 262 -13.01 -9.25 5.69
N LEU A 263 -11.83 -9.22 6.35
CA LEU A 263 -10.81 -10.26 6.18
C LEU A 263 -11.11 -11.56 6.94
N ASP A 264 -11.67 -11.49 8.16
CA ASP A 264 -11.90 -12.68 8.98
C ASP A 264 -12.75 -13.73 8.24
N PRO A 265 -13.89 -13.38 7.62
CA PRO A 265 -14.68 -14.37 6.86
C PRO A 265 -14.00 -14.84 5.56
N VAL A 266 -13.03 -14.10 5.02
CA VAL A 266 -12.32 -14.46 3.79
C VAL A 266 -11.14 -15.37 4.07
N LEU A 267 -10.36 -15.08 5.11
CA LEU A 267 -9.05 -15.69 5.35
C LEU A 267 -9.04 -16.72 6.49
N LEU A 268 -10.01 -16.66 7.40
CA LEU A 268 -10.04 -17.50 8.61
C LEU A 268 -11.18 -18.52 8.58
N ARG A 269 -11.65 -18.90 7.39
CA ARG A 269 -12.63 -19.99 7.27
C ARG A 269 -12.02 -21.29 7.76
N PRO A 270 -12.74 -22.08 8.59
CA PRO A 270 -12.27 -23.38 9.06
C PRO A 270 -12.07 -24.36 7.90
#